data_2136eb20414c39e4861e7ebd3d992af4
#
_entry.id   2136eb20414c39e4861e7ebd3d992af4
#
_cell.length_a   1.000
_cell.length_b   1.000
_cell.length_c   1.000
_cell.angle_alpha   90.00
_cell.angle_beta   90.00
_cell.angle_gamma   90.00
#
_symmetry.space_group_name_H-M   'P 1'
#
loop_
_entity.id
_entity.type
_entity.pdbx_description
1 polymer ?
#
loop_
_entity_poly.entity_id
_entity_poly.type
_entity_poly.pdbx_seq_one_letter_code
_entity_poly.pdbx_strand_id
1 'polypeptide(L)'
;TTMAVTKPMSFMTKRGFTHPYRTWHDRIATARFVQDIPMKSSHQSWGTLCEIEEKLISLSDIPMHLFWGMKDWCFCPSILEHWQRLFPKAEVSKYNDAGHYILEDAGNEALQDINQFLTSNKSL
;
A
#
# COMPACT_ATOMS: atom_id res chain seq x y z
N THR A 1 -5.68 -8.15 -10.09
CA THR A 1 -6.79 -7.24 -9.70
C THR A 1 -7.84 -7.95 -8.87
N THR A 2 -8.41 -9.07 -9.34
CA THR A 2 -9.52 -9.76 -8.62
C THR A 2 -9.12 -10.36 -7.28
N MET A 3 -7.86 -10.68 -7.06
CA MET A 3 -7.35 -11.18 -5.77
C MET A 3 -6.98 -10.06 -4.80
N ALA A 4 -6.95 -8.83 -5.26
CA ALA A 4 -6.52 -7.69 -4.45
C ALA A 4 -7.67 -7.02 -3.69
N VAL A 5 -8.91 -7.43 -3.94
CA VAL A 5 -10.13 -6.93 -3.31
C VAL A 5 -10.92 -8.06 -2.67
N THR A 6 -11.69 -7.71 -1.66
CA THR A 6 -12.62 -8.63 -0.98
C THR A 6 -14.03 -8.54 -1.56
N LYS A 7 -14.41 -7.38 -2.13
CA LYS A 7 -15.69 -7.14 -2.77
C LYS A 7 -15.59 -7.25 -4.29
N PRO A 8 -16.60 -7.74 -4.99
CA PRO A 8 -16.57 -7.79 -6.45
C PRO A 8 -16.48 -6.39 -7.07
N MET A 9 -15.43 -6.13 -7.83
CA MET A 9 -15.33 -4.90 -8.63
C MET A 9 -16.32 -4.91 -9.81
N SER A 10 -16.81 -3.72 -10.17
CA SER A 10 -17.59 -3.52 -11.40
C SER A 10 -16.77 -3.89 -12.65
N PHE A 11 -17.46 -4.21 -13.75
CA PHE A 11 -16.81 -4.45 -15.03
C PHE A 11 -15.98 -3.24 -15.49
N MET A 12 -16.50 -2.03 -15.30
CA MET A 12 -15.80 -0.80 -15.69
C MET A 12 -14.55 -0.56 -14.86
N THR A 13 -14.60 -0.79 -13.54
CA THR A 13 -13.44 -0.70 -12.64
C THR A 13 -12.35 -1.70 -13.07
N LYS A 14 -12.72 -2.97 -13.27
CA LYS A 14 -11.76 -3.99 -13.76
C LYS A 14 -11.13 -3.60 -15.09
N ARG A 15 -11.94 -3.06 -16.01
CA ARG A 15 -11.45 -2.59 -17.32
C ARG A 15 -10.47 -1.42 -17.15
N GLY A 16 -10.74 -0.48 -16.22
CA GLY A 16 -9.82 0.62 -15.91
C GLY A 16 -8.45 0.11 -15.47
N PHE A 17 -8.39 -0.81 -14.52
CA PHE A 17 -7.14 -1.42 -14.04
C PHE A 17 -6.39 -2.22 -15.10
N THR A 18 -7.10 -2.87 -16.02
CA THR A 18 -6.46 -3.77 -17.01
C THR A 18 -6.20 -3.10 -18.35
N HIS A 19 -6.83 -1.96 -18.63
CA HIS A 19 -6.73 -1.29 -19.93
C HIS A 19 -5.28 -0.93 -20.34
N PRO A 20 -4.38 -0.48 -19.44
CA PRO A 20 -3.00 -0.18 -19.79
C PRO A 20 -2.17 -1.44 -20.14
N TYR A 21 -2.67 -2.64 -19.82
CA TYR A 21 -1.94 -3.92 -19.91
C TYR A 21 -2.60 -4.90 -20.87
N ARG A 22 -3.06 -4.41 -22.03
CA ARG A 22 -3.86 -5.20 -23.00
C ARG A 22 -3.06 -6.25 -23.74
N THR A 23 -1.82 -5.94 -24.07
CA THR A 23 -0.94 -6.84 -24.83
C THR A 23 0.11 -7.47 -23.91
N TRP A 24 0.77 -8.52 -24.39
CA TRP A 24 1.91 -9.11 -23.69
C TRP A 24 3.05 -8.09 -23.50
N HIS A 25 3.29 -7.26 -24.52
CA HIS A 25 4.33 -6.22 -24.48
C HIS A 25 4.07 -5.21 -23.36
N ASP A 26 2.82 -4.77 -23.17
CA ASP A 26 2.44 -3.81 -22.14
C ASP A 26 2.65 -4.36 -20.70
N ARG A 27 2.71 -5.70 -20.56
CA ARG A 27 2.87 -6.38 -19.25
C ARG A 27 4.32 -6.61 -18.85
N ILE A 28 5.27 -6.41 -19.77
CA ILE A 28 6.71 -6.68 -19.50
C ILE A 28 7.20 -5.85 -18.33
N ALA A 29 6.86 -4.55 -18.27
CA ALA A 29 7.26 -3.67 -17.17
C ALA A 29 6.75 -4.16 -15.81
N THR A 30 5.49 -4.61 -15.73
CA THR A 30 4.90 -5.17 -14.50
C THR A 30 5.65 -6.44 -14.05
N ALA A 31 5.95 -7.34 -14.98
CA ALA A 31 6.69 -8.56 -14.68
C ALA A 31 8.12 -8.25 -14.21
N ARG A 32 8.81 -7.31 -14.87
CA ARG A 32 10.15 -6.87 -14.48
C ARG A 32 10.17 -6.21 -13.11
N PHE A 33 9.19 -5.36 -12.81
CA PHE A 33 9.06 -4.74 -11.49
C PHE A 33 8.97 -5.79 -10.36
N VAL A 34 8.14 -6.83 -10.54
CA VAL A 34 8.04 -7.91 -9.55
C VAL A 34 9.35 -8.69 -9.42
N GLN A 35 10.06 -8.94 -10.55
CA GLN A 35 11.35 -9.63 -10.54
C GLN A 35 12.46 -8.82 -9.87
N ASP A 36 12.34 -7.49 -9.84
CA ASP A 36 13.33 -6.58 -9.24
C ASP A 36 13.11 -6.35 -7.74
N ILE A 37 12.11 -6.98 -7.13
CA ILE A 37 11.92 -6.95 -5.67
C ILE A 37 13.08 -7.70 -5.01
N PRO A 38 13.89 -7.06 -4.14
CA PRO A 38 15.07 -7.67 -3.54
C PRO A 38 14.68 -8.63 -2.42
N MET A 39 14.41 -9.89 -2.77
CA MET A 39 14.06 -10.96 -1.82
C MET A 39 15.28 -11.63 -1.16
N LYS A 40 16.49 -11.27 -1.55
CA LYS A 40 17.74 -11.87 -1.05
C LYS A 40 18.83 -10.80 -0.96
N SER A 41 19.72 -10.95 0.02
CA SER A 41 20.87 -10.05 0.22
C SER A 41 21.85 -9.97 -0.95
N SER A 42 21.85 -10.98 -1.83
CA SER A 42 22.64 -10.98 -3.06
C SER A 42 22.03 -10.14 -4.20
N HIS A 43 20.81 -9.61 -4.03
CA HIS A 43 20.18 -8.78 -5.06
C HIS A 43 20.85 -7.39 -5.12
N GLN A 44 21.04 -6.88 -6.34
CA GLN A 44 21.72 -5.59 -6.53
C GLN A 44 21.07 -4.40 -5.77
N SER A 45 19.75 -4.42 -5.61
CA SER A 45 18.99 -3.35 -4.91
C SER A 45 18.89 -3.58 -3.39
N TRP A 46 19.45 -4.67 -2.85
CA TRP A 46 19.33 -4.99 -1.42
C TRP A 46 19.94 -3.92 -0.52
N GLY A 47 21.15 -3.45 -0.85
CA GLY A 47 21.82 -2.40 -0.08
C GLY A 47 21.02 -1.12 -0.03
N THR A 48 20.46 -0.69 -1.16
CA THR A 48 19.57 0.49 -1.23
C THR A 48 18.34 0.33 -0.35
N LEU A 49 17.74 -0.87 -0.30
CA LEU A 49 16.57 -1.12 0.53
C LEU A 49 16.90 -1.03 2.03
N CYS A 50 18.06 -1.58 2.43
CA CYS A 50 18.55 -1.47 3.81
C CYS A 50 18.83 0.00 4.20
N GLU A 51 19.45 0.78 3.32
CA GLU A 51 19.67 2.21 3.57
C GLU A 51 18.36 3.00 3.71
N ILE A 52 17.33 2.67 2.93
CA ILE A 52 16.00 3.27 3.05
C ILE A 52 15.42 2.91 4.42
N GLU A 53 15.47 1.64 4.82
CA GLU A 53 14.94 1.18 6.11
C GLU A 53 15.60 1.91 7.28
N GLU A 54 16.93 2.02 7.29
CA GLU A 54 17.69 2.76 8.31
C GLU A 54 17.30 4.24 8.39
N LYS A 55 16.97 4.86 7.25
CA LYS A 55 16.62 6.28 7.17
C LYS A 55 15.14 6.55 7.43
N LEU A 56 14.28 5.55 7.47
CA LEU A 56 12.83 5.75 7.69
C LEU A 56 12.54 6.50 9.00
N ILE A 57 13.35 6.31 10.04
CA ILE A 57 13.16 6.99 11.33
C ILE A 57 13.25 8.52 11.23
N SER A 58 13.93 9.06 10.21
CA SER A 58 13.98 10.50 9.97
C SER A 58 12.63 11.12 9.63
N LEU A 59 11.63 10.30 9.29
CA LEU A 59 10.25 10.72 9.01
C LEU A 59 9.38 10.76 10.27
N SER A 60 9.90 10.42 11.45
CA SER A 60 9.13 10.26 12.69
C SER A 60 8.43 11.54 13.19
N ASP A 61 8.89 12.70 12.77
CA ASP A 61 8.29 14.00 13.13
C ASP A 61 7.27 14.51 12.10
N ILE A 62 7.11 13.78 10.99
CA ILE A 62 6.09 14.09 9.98
C ILE A 62 4.78 13.40 10.39
N PRO A 63 3.64 14.11 10.42
CA PRO A 63 2.35 13.49 10.68
C PRO A 63 2.11 12.33 9.70
N MET A 64 1.77 11.18 10.26
CA MET A 64 1.60 9.94 9.50
C MET A 64 0.29 9.26 9.87
N HIS A 65 -0.42 8.74 8.87
CA HIS A 65 -1.59 7.90 9.04
C HIS A 65 -1.46 6.64 8.20
N LEU A 66 -1.60 5.49 8.80
CA LEU A 66 -1.53 4.18 8.16
C LEU A 66 -2.96 3.69 7.91
N PHE A 67 -3.33 3.52 6.64
CA PHE A 67 -4.61 2.97 6.21
C PHE A 67 -4.39 1.50 5.83
N TRP A 68 -5.08 0.55 6.49
CA TRP A 68 -4.75 -0.87 6.31
C TRP A 68 -5.96 -1.76 6.11
N GLY A 69 -5.94 -2.53 5.02
CA GLY A 69 -6.90 -3.58 4.75
C GLY A 69 -6.54 -4.86 5.52
N MET A 70 -7.38 -5.27 6.46
CA MET A 70 -7.08 -6.39 7.35
C MET A 70 -7.18 -7.77 6.67
N LYS A 71 -7.76 -7.83 5.45
CA LYS A 71 -7.79 -9.03 4.58
C LYS A 71 -6.75 -8.97 3.46
N ASP A 72 -5.78 -8.04 3.55
CA ASP A 72 -4.66 -8.00 2.61
C ASP A 72 -3.74 -9.21 2.83
N TRP A 73 -3.63 -10.04 1.80
CA TRP A 73 -2.78 -11.22 1.81
C TRP A 73 -1.32 -10.89 1.49
N CYS A 74 -1.06 -9.76 0.85
CA CYS A 74 0.29 -9.30 0.49
C CYS A 74 0.91 -8.50 1.64
N PHE A 75 0.22 -7.46 2.12
CA PHE A 75 0.61 -6.68 3.28
C PHE A 75 -0.22 -7.09 4.49
N CYS A 76 0.06 -8.28 5.00
CA CYS A 76 -0.66 -8.88 6.12
C CYS A 76 -0.52 -8.05 7.42
N PRO A 77 -1.38 -8.29 8.42
CA PRO A 77 -1.38 -7.50 9.67
C PRO A 77 -0.04 -7.43 10.40
N SER A 78 0.83 -8.43 10.26
CA SER A 78 2.17 -8.41 10.88
C SER A 78 3.08 -7.32 10.29
N ILE A 79 2.87 -6.94 9.02
CA ILE A 79 3.57 -5.81 8.41
C ILE A 79 3.06 -4.49 9.00
N LEU A 80 1.74 -4.35 9.23
CA LEU A 80 1.20 -3.20 9.94
C LEU A 80 1.81 -3.06 11.34
N GLU A 81 1.92 -4.17 12.08
CA GLU A 81 2.55 -4.17 13.41
C GLU A 81 4.01 -3.71 13.35
N HIS A 82 4.74 -4.07 12.29
CA HIS A 82 6.10 -3.58 12.07
C HIS A 82 6.11 -2.06 11.87
N TRP A 83 5.23 -1.51 11.02
CA TRP A 83 5.09 -0.08 10.82
C TRP A 83 4.70 0.67 12.09
N GLN A 84 3.79 0.13 12.90
CA GLN A 84 3.41 0.72 14.19
C GLN A 84 4.56 0.75 15.21
N ARG A 85 5.45 -0.25 15.18
CA ARG A 85 6.66 -0.21 16.02
C ARG A 85 7.65 0.85 15.54
N LEU A 86 7.78 1.01 14.24
CA LEU A 86 8.70 1.99 13.65
C LEU A 86 8.19 3.43 13.83
N PHE A 87 6.88 3.63 13.69
CA PHE A 87 6.21 4.92 13.82
C PHE A 87 5.11 4.89 14.88
N PRO A 88 5.48 4.89 16.17
CA PRO A 88 4.50 4.72 17.26
C PRO A 88 3.53 5.91 17.42
N LYS A 89 3.83 7.06 16.80
CA LYS A 89 2.94 8.23 16.78
C LYS A 89 1.97 8.24 15.59
N ALA A 90 2.12 7.31 14.64
CA ALA A 90 1.26 7.25 13.47
C ALA A 90 -0.18 6.89 13.84
N GLU A 91 -1.13 7.61 13.27
CA GLU A 91 -2.56 7.23 13.33
C GLU A 91 -2.77 5.95 12.50
N VAL A 92 -3.78 5.15 12.86
CA VAL A 92 -4.05 3.89 12.17
C VAL A 92 -5.54 3.69 11.97
N SER A 93 -5.96 3.57 10.71
CA SER A 93 -7.30 3.11 10.33
C SER A 93 -7.23 1.68 9.81
N LYS A 94 -7.99 0.77 10.44
CA LYS A 94 -8.05 -0.65 10.10
C LYS A 94 -9.40 -0.97 9.45
N TYR A 95 -9.37 -1.41 8.20
CA TYR A 95 -10.58 -1.80 7.45
C TYR A 95 -10.71 -3.31 7.46
N ASN A 96 -11.53 -3.85 8.37
CA ASN A 96 -11.64 -5.29 8.64
C ASN A 96 -12.08 -6.11 7.43
N ASP A 97 -12.82 -5.48 6.51
CA ASP A 97 -13.37 -6.14 5.33
C ASP A 97 -12.70 -5.69 4.02
N ALA A 98 -11.56 -4.98 4.08
CA ALA A 98 -10.82 -4.56 2.91
C ALA A 98 -9.56 -5.43 2.69
N GLY A 99 -9.25 -5.67 1.42
CA GLY A 99 -8.03 -6.30 0.95
C GLY A 99 -6.96 -5.27 0.57
N HIS A 100 -6.13 -5.63 -0.42
CA HIS A 100 -5.00 -4.81 -0.89
C HIS A 100 -5.45 -3.48 -1.51
N TYR A 101 -6.58 -3.46 -2.20
CA TYR A 101 -7.14 -2.25 -2.79
C TYR A 101 -8.20 -1.63 -1.87
N ILE A 102 -7.74 -0.98 -0.81
CA ILE A 102 -8.59 -0.40 0.24
C ILE A 102 -9.63 0.55 -0.35
N LEU A 103 -9.25 1.40 -1.31
CA LEU A 103 -10.16 2.38 -1.93
C LEU A 103 -11.28 1.73 -2.75
N GLU A 104 -11.08 0.51 -3.24
CA GLU A 104 -12.13 -0.26 -3.92
C GLU A 104 -13.07 -0.98 -2.93
N ASP A 105 -12.53 -1.44 -1.81
CA ASP A 105 -13.29 -2.21 -0.81
C ASP A 105 -13.99 -1.31 0.24
N ALA A 106 -13.33 -0.23 0.69
CA ALA A 106 -13.78 0.67 1.75
C ALA A 106 -13.72 2.16 1.34
N GLY A 107 -13.86 2.47 0.04
CA GLY A 107 -13.55 3.77 -0.54
C GLY A 107 -14.17 4.97 0.19
N ASN A 108 -15.47 4.94 0.52
CA ASN A 108 -16.13 6.06 1.20
C ASN A 108 -15.57 6.29 2.61
N GLU A 109 -15.36 5.22 3.39
CA GLU A 109 -14.81 5.26 4.74
C GLU A 109 -13.36 5.75 4.69
N ALA A 110 -12.54 5.14 3.82
CA ALA A 110 -11.14 5.53 3.66
C ALA A 110 -10.99 7.00 3.20
N LEU A 111 -11.84 7.48 2.29
CA LEU A 111 -11.82 8.88 1.85
C LEU A 111 -12.20 9.86 2.98
N GLN A 112 -13.12 9.48 3.87
CA GLN A 112 -13.46 10.29 5.05
C GLN A 112 -12.26 10.40 5.99
N ASP A 113 -11.62 9.28 6.31
CA ASP A 113 -10.43 9.25 7.17
C ASP A 113 -9.27 10.05 6.58
N ILE A 114 -9.01 9.90 5.27
CA ILE A 114 -7.99 10.69 4.55
C ILE A 114 -8.30 12.18 4.63
N ASN A 115 -9.53 12.59 4.36
CA ASN A 115 -9.92 14.00 4.41
C ASN A 115 -9.80 14.57 5.83
N GLN A 116 -10.16 13.80 6.85
CA GLN A 116 -9.99 14.18 8.24
C GLN A 116 -8.51 14.41 8.57
N PHE A 117 -7.66 13.44 8.25
CA PHE A 117 -6.21 13.55 8.46
C PHE A 117 -5.59 14.78 7.77
N LEU A 118 -5.89 14.98 6.48
CA LEU A 118 -5.39 16.12 5.72
C LEU A 118 -5.91 17.45 6.26
N THR A 119 -7.14 17.49 6.77
CA THR A 119 -7.72 18.71 7.34
C THR A 119 -7.09 19.04 8.70
N SER A 120 -6.82 18.04 9.52
CA SER A 120 -6.19 18.22 10.84
C SER A 120 -4.72 18.65 10.74
N ASN A 121 -4.06 18.36 9.62
CA ASN A 121 -2.63 18.64 9.38
C ASN A 121 -2.38 19.72 8.32
N LYS A 122 -3.31 20.65 8.10
CA LYS A 122 -3.20 21.73 7.09
C LYS A 122 -2.09 22.77 7.35
N SER A 123 -1.41 22.70 8.49
CA SER A 123 -0.39 23.67 8.90
C SER A 123 1.05 23.23 8.58
N LEU A 124 1.22 22.22 7.72
CA LEU A 124 2.51 21.72 7.26
C LEU A 124 2.97 22.39 5.98
#